data_be313209e7639b080e96ac87cef3cc9f
#
_entry.id   be313209e7639b080e96ac87cef3cc9f
#
_cell.length_a   1.000
_cell.length_b   1.000
_cell.length_c   1.000
_cell.angle_alpha   90.00
_cell.angle_beta   90.00
_cell.angle_gamma   90.00
#
_symmetry.space_group_name_H-M   'P 1'
#
loop_
_entity.id
_entity.type
_entity.pdbx_description
1 polymer ?
#
loop_
_entity_poly.entity_id
_entity_poly.type
_entity_poly.pdbx_seq_one_letter_code
_entity_poly.pdbx_strand_id
1 'polypeptide(L)'
;MLASRLRAPIDRWVRPLGRAVGRTGISPNALTVAGMLIVGAGTVVFAGTGHLVLGGLIVAVGGLADLFDGAVAKATGKVTRFGGFLDSTTDRISDGIFFSGIVWYLMHRPATGPNLLGIIPGRQYPSVAVLLTLAVLVLGFLTSYIKARAEAMNFQCDVGIAERGERVFIACTGIFFNRIFLALSVLAVLSLITVAQRFAVVWRQAKQS
;
A
#
# COMPACT_ATOMS: atom_id res chain seq x y z
N MET A 1 3.15 -4.28 15.12
CA MET A 1 2.39 -4.74 16.32
C MET A 1 0.88 -4.46 16.23
N LEU A 2 0.40 -3.37 15.63
CA LEU A 2 -1.05 -3.16 15.41
C LEU A 2 -1.59 -4.13 14.34
N ALA A 3 -0.90 -4.26 13.22
CA ALA A 3 -1.28 -5.15 12.13
C ALA A 3 -1.34 -6.64 12.55
N SER A 4 -0.43 -7.10 13.39
CA SER A 4 -0.46 -8.48 13.89
C SER A 4 -1.64 -8.76 14.84
N ARG A 5 -2.06 -7.76 15.62
CA ARG A 5 -3.24 -7.88 16.49
C ARG A 5 -4.57 -7.80 15.74
N LEU A 6 -4.59 -7.11 14.60
CA LEU A 6 -5.77 -7.01 13.75
C LEU A 6 -5.90 -8.19 12.77
N ARG A 7 -4.81 -8.91 12.47
CA ARG A 7 -4.84 -10.08 11.58
C ARG A 7 -5.74 -11.21 12.09
N ALA A 8 -5.74 -11.49 13.39
CA ALA A 8 -6.56 -12.57 13.97
C ALA A 8 -8.08 -12.37 13.79
N PRO A 9 -8.67 -11.19 14.09
CA PRO A 9 -10.07 -10.95 13.81
C PRO A 9 -10.39 -10.88 12.32
N ILE A 10 -9.51 -10.28 11.49
CA ILE A 10 -9.70 -10.21 10.03
C ILE A 10 -9.67 -11.61 9.42
N ASP A 11 -8.74 -12.49 9.80
CA ASP A 11 -8.69 -13.89 9.32
C ASP A 11 -10.01 -14.65 9.59
N ARG A 12 -10.70 -14.32 10.68
CA ARG A 12 -11.98 -14.97 11.03
C ARG A 12 -13.11 -14.61 10.05
N TRP A 13 -13.12 -13.37 9.55
CA TRP A 13 -14.10 -12.89 8.58
C TRP A 13 -13.70 -13.20 7.14
N VAL A 14 -12.42 -13.18 6.83
CA VAL A 14 -11.90 -13.39 5.47
C VAL A 14 -11.88 -14.88 5.10
N ARG A 15 -11.69 -15.80 6.06
CA ARG A 15 -11.71 -17.26 5.80
C ARG A 15 -13.00 -17.79 5.16
N PRO A 16 -14.22 -17.44 5.61
CA PRO A 16 -15.44 -17.91 4.95
C PRO A 16 -15.58 -17.34 3.55
N LEU A 17 -15.21 -16.07 3.34
CA LEU A 17 -15.21 -15.43 2.02
C LEU A 17 -14.16 -16.07 1.10
N GLY A 18 -12.95 -16.34 1.60
CA GLY A 18 -11.91 -17.05 0.86
C GLY A 18 -12.34 -18.44 0.40
N ARG A 19 -13.11 -19.17 1.25
CA ARG A 19 -13.71 -20.46 0.87
C ARG A 19 -14.81 -20.30 -0.20
N ALA A 20 -15.64 -19.28 -0.09
CA ALA A 20 -16.68 -19.01 -1.08
C ALA A 20 -16.07 -18.68 -2.45
N VAL A 21 -15.07 -17.79 -2.49
CA VAL A 21 -14.33 -17.46 -3.72
C VAL A 21 -13.56 -18.68 -4.24
N GLY A 22 -12.94 -19.48 -3.36
CA GLY A 22 -12.25 -20.72 -3.76
C GLY A 22 -13.15 -21.74 -4.43
N ARG A 23 -14.47 -21.78 -4.11
CA ARG A 23 -15.47 -22.64 -4.77
C ARG A 23 -15.79 -22.22 -6.20
N THR A 24 -15.55 -20.97 -6.58
CA THR A 24 -15.76 -20.48 -7.96
C THR A 24 -14.67 -20.95 -8.92
N GLY A 25 -13.62 -21.61 -8.43
CA GLY A 25 -12.49 -22.06 -9.25
C GLY A 25 -11.46 -20.99 -9.60
N ILE A 26 -11.67 -19.75 -9.15
CA ILE A 26 -10.72 -18.65 -9.37
C ILE A 26 -9.41 -18.98 -8.65
N SER A 27 -8.28 -18.87 -9.37
CA SER A 27 -6.97 -19.11 -8.77
C SER A 27 -6.53 -17.91 -7.91
N PRO A 28 -5.79 -18.12 -6.79
CA PRO A 28 -5.24 -17.04 -6.00
C PRO A 28 -4.43 -16.05 -6.86
N ASN A 29 -3.60 -16.55 -7.75
CA ASN A 29 -2.78 -15.72 -8.64
C ASN A 29 -3.62 -14.83 -9.58
N ALA A 30 -4.77 -15.33 -10.05
CA ALA A 30 -5.68 -14.52 -10.88
C ALA A 30 -6.30 -13.39 -10.05
N LEU A 31 -6.59 -13.64 -8.78
CA LEU A 31 -7.12 -12.61 -7.87
C LEU A 31 -6.08 -11.52 -7.59
N THR A 32 -4.82 -11.90 -7.35
CA THR A 32 -3.70 -10.97 -7.19
C THR A 32 -3.55 -10.05 -8.41
N VAL A 33 -3.53 -10.63 -9.62
CA VAL A 33 -3.42 -9.85 -10.87
C VAL A 33 -4.66 -8.97 -11.08
N ALA A 34 -5.86 -9.49 -10.81
CA ALA A 34 -7.09 -8.71 -10.91
C ALA A 34 -7.09 -7.52 -9.94
N GLY A 35 -6.64 -7.71 -8.70
CA GLY A 35 -6.48 -6.64 -7.71
C GLY A 35 -5.58 -5.52 -8.23
N MET A 36 -4.42 -5.86 -8.79
CA MET A 36 -3.50 -4.90 -9.40
C MET A 36 -4.16 -4.14 -10.56
N LEU A 37 -4.89 -4.82 -11.45
CA LEU A 37 -5.59 -4.17 -12.57
C LEU A 37 -6.68 -3.23 -12.10
N ILE A 38 -7.41 -3.60 -11.03
CA ILE A 38 -8.43 -2.74 -10.41
C ILE A 38 -7.78 -1.49 -9.80
N VAL A 39 -6.64 -1.62 -9.10
CA VAL A 39 -5.87 -0.47 -8.61
C VAL A 39 -5.47 0.44 -9.78
N GLY A 40 -4.98 -0.13 -10.88
CA GLY A 40 -4.65 0.62 -12.09
C GLY A 40 -5.85 1.38 -12.66
N ALA A 41 -6.99 0.73 -12.79
CA ALA A 41 -8.22 1.35 -13.28
C ALA A 41 -8.69 2.51 -12.37
N GLY A 42 -8.71 2.31 -11.06
CA GLY A 42 -9.05 3.35 -10.09
C GLY A 42 -8.08 4.54 -10.15
N THR A 43 -6.80 4.25 -10.34
CA THR A 43 -5.76 5.28 -10.53
C THR A 43 -6.02 6.11 -11.78
N VAL A 44 -6.31 5.49 -12.91
CA VAL A 44 -6.65 6.20 -14.16
C VAL A 44 -7.91 7.05 -13.97
N VAL A 45 -8.90 6.56 -13.24
CA VAL A 45 -10.13 7.32 -12.97
C VAL A 45 -9.82 8.59 -12.19
N PHE A 46 -9.17 8.52 -11.01
CA PHE A 46 -8.94 9.75 -10.25
C PHE A 46 -7.90 10.67 -10.88
N ALA A 47 -6.83 10.12 -11.47
CA ALA A 47 -5.77 10.91 -12.07
C ALA A 47 -6.22 11.57 -13.38
N GLY A 48 -6.91 10.84 -14.25
CA GLY A 48 -7.35 11.31 -15.56
C GLY A 48 -8.59 12.20 -15.50
N THR A 49 -9.62 11.79 -14.76
CA THR A 49 -10.91 12.52 -14.73
C THR A 49 -11.04 13.50 -13.56
N GLY A 50 -10.24 13.32 -12.49
CA GLY A 50 -10.35 14.11 -11.24
C GLY A 50 -11.44 13.63 -10.30
N HIS A 51 -12.14 12.53 -10.60
CA HIS A 51 -13.13 11.93 -9.69
C HIS A 51 -12.45 11.18 -8.54
N LEU A 52 -11.94 11.94 -7.56
CA LEU A 52 -11.15 11.41 -6.43
C LEU A 52 -11.87 10.32 -5.67
N VAL A 53 -13.13 10.55 -5.30
CA VAL A 53 -13.92 9.59 -4.50
C VAL A 53 -14.12 8.29 -5.26
N LEU A 54 -14.55 8.37 -6.52
CA LEU A 54 -14.79 7.17 -7.34
C LEU A 54 -13.50 6.40 -7.58
N GLY A 55 -12.44 7.08 -8.01
CA GLY A 55 -11.15 6.43 -8.24
C GLY A 55 -10.54 5.85 -6.97
N GLY A 56 -10.64 6.57 -5.84
CA GLY A 56 -10.19 6.10 -4.53
C GLY A 56 -10.95 4.86 -4.04
N LEU A 57 -12.27 4.79 -4.26
CA LEU A 57 -13.07 3.61 -3.95
C LEU A 57 -12.66 2.40 -4.79
N ILE A 58 -12.41 2.59 -6.09
CA ILE A 58 -11.94 1.51 -6.97
C ILE A 58 -10.57 1.02 -6.51
N VAL A 59 -9.63 1.92 -6.18
CA VAL A 59 -8.32 1.55 -5.62
C VAL A 59 -8.48 0.76 -4.32
N ALA A 60 -9.36 1.20 -3.42
CA ALA A 60 -9.62 0.50 -2.17
C ALA A 60 -10.15 -0.92 -2.40
N VAL A 61 -11.06 -1.11 -3.36
CA VAL A 61 -11.56 -2.44 -3.76
C VAL A 61 -10.42 -3.31 -4.30
N GLY A 62 -9.54 -2.77 -5.13
CA GLY A 62 -8.36 -3.50 -5.62
C GLY A 62 -7.41 -3.92 -4.48
N GLY A 63 -7.18 -3.02 -3.50
CA GLY A 63 -6.38 -3.34 -2.31
C GLY A 63 -7.03 -4.39 -1.40
N LEU A 64 -8.37 -4.44 -1.35
CA LEU A 64 -9.08 -5.53 -0.63
C LEU A 64 -8.94 -6.87 -1.35
N ALA A 65 -8.95 -6.91 -2.69
CA ALA A 65 -8.75 -8.13 -3.45
C ALA A 65 -7.45 -8.86 -3.09
N ASP A 66 -6.40 -8.11 -2.80
CA ASP A 66 -5.11 -8.57 -2.32
C ASP A 66 -5.19 -9.27 -0.92
N LEU A 67 -6.05 -8.81 -0.03
CA LEU A 67 -6.30 -9.51 1.24
C LEU A 67 -7.00 -10.85 1.03
N PHE A 68 -7.80 -10.98 -0.04
CA PHE A 68 -8.56 -12.19 -0.32
C PHE A 68 -7.73 -13.26 -1.02
N ASP A 69 -6.74 -12.93 -1.85
CA ASP A 69 -5.94 -13.93 -2.57
C ASP A 69 -5.14 -14.83 -1.62
N GLY A 70 -4.50 -14.25 -0.60
CA GLY A 70 -3.83 -14.99 0.47
C GLY A 70 -4.78 -15.87 1.30
N ALA A 71 -6.02 -15.38 1.55
CA ALA A 71 -7.04 -16.15 2.25
C ALA A 71 -7.56 -17.31 1.39
N VAL A 72 -7.78 -17.09 0.09
CA VAL A 72 -8.15 -18.12 -0.87
C VAL A 72 -7.05 -19.18 -0.98
N ALA A 73 -5.78 -18.75 -1.10
CA ALA A 73 -4.64 -19.66 -1.16
C ALA A 73 -4.57 -20.59 0.07
N LYS A 74 -4.73 -20.02 1.26
CA LYS A 74 -4.76 -20.79 2.52
C LYS A 74 -5.98 -21.71 2.61
N ALA A 75 -7.16 -21.21 2.25
CA ALA A 75 -8.41 -21.96 2.34
C ALA A 75 -8.49 -23.13 1.34
N THR A 76 -7.83 -23.02 0.19
CA THR A 76 -7.81 -24.03 -0.88
C THR A 76 -6.57 -24.92 -0.87
N GLY A 77 -5.62 -24.68 0.06
CA GLY A 77 -4.33 -25.40 0.10
C GLY A 77 -3.40 -25.10 -1.08
N LYS A 78 -3.66 -24.03 -1.84
CA LYS A 78 -2.89 -23.62 -3.03
C LYS A 78 -1.81 -22.58 -2.73
N VAL A 79 -1.21 -22.63 -1.55
CA VAL A 79 -0.07 -21.76 -1.19
C VAL A 79 1.16 -22.23 -1.96
N THR A 80 1.76 -21.35 -2.78
CA THR A 80 2.95 -21.66 -3.59
C THR A 80 4.03 -20.59 -3.43
N ARG A 81 5.30 -20.98 -3.64
CA ARG A 81 6.41 -20.01 -3.65
C ARG A 81 6.24 -18.96 -4.75
N PHE A 82 5.77 -19.38 -5.92
CA PHE A 82 5.49 -18.45 -7.02
C PHE A 82 4.35 -17.48 -6.68
N GLY A 83 3.30 -17.95 -5.99
CA GLY A 83 2.22 -17.07 -5.52
C GLY A 83 2.73 -15.96 -4.59
N GLY A 84 3.59 -16.29 -3.62
CA GLY A 84 4.20 -15.29 -2.75
C GLY A 84 5.13 -14.31 -3.48
N PHE A 85 5.84 -14.78 -4.50
CA PHE A 85 6.63 -13.91 -5.38
C PHE A 85 5.75 -12.98 -6.20
N LEU A 86 4.70 -13.53 -6.83
CA LEU A 86 3.74 -12.77 -7.63
C LEU A 86 3.05 -11.69 -6.80
N ASP A 87 2.51 -12.04 -5.64
CA ASP A 87 1.91 -11.15 -4.66
C ASP A 87 2.86 -9.99 -4.33
N SER A 88 4.07 -10.31 -3.88
CA SER A 88 5.07 -9.30 -3.57
C SER A 88 5.42 -8.39 -4.75
N THR A 89 5.44 -8.90 -5.98
CA THR A 89 5.79 -8.12 -7.17
C THR A 89 4.63 -7.22 -7.61
N THR A 90 3.41 -7.77 -7.67
CA THR A 90 2.21 -7.00 -8.02
C THR A 90 1.92 -5.89 -7.03
N ASP A 91 2.25 -6.10 -5.76
CA ASP A 91 2.22 -5.09 -4.71
C ASP A 91 3.05 -3.85 -5.08
N ARG A 92 4.29 -4.05 -5.53
CA ARG A 92 5.19 -2.94 -5.90
C ARG A 92 4.74 -2.26 -7.17
N ILE A 93 4.24 -3.03 -8.14
CA ILE A 93 3.66 -2.47 -9.35
C ILE A 93 2.42 -1.62 -9.00
N SER A 94 1.54 -2.12 -8.15
CA SER A 94 0.35 -1.39 -7.69
C SER A 94 0.70 -0.09 -6.95
N ASP A 95 1.67 -0.15 -6.02
CA ASP A 95 2.18 1.06 -5.33
C ASP A 95 2.76 2.06 -6.35
N GLY A 96 3.56 1.57 -7.31
CA GLY A 96 4.12 2.39 -8.39
C GLY A 96 3.05 3.08 -9.22
N ILE A 97 2.04 2.35 -9.69
CA ILE A 97 0.91 2.89 -10.46
C ILE A 97 0.14 3.92 -9.62
N PHE A 98 -0.22 3.57 -8.40
CA PHE A 98 -1.05 4.40 -7.53
C PHE A 98 -0.38 5.73 -7.18
N PHE A 99 0.88 5.71 -6.71
CA PHE A 99 1.59 6.94 -6.37
C PHE A 99 1.97 7.76 -7.60
N SER A 100 2.25 7.13 -8.76
CA SER A 100 2.43 7.84 -10.02
C SER A 100 1.15 8.56 -10.46
N GLY A 101 -0.02 7.95 -10.24
CA GLY A 101 -1.31 8.59 -10.47
C GLY A 101 -1.53 9.80 -9.55
N ILE A 102 -1.09 9.75 -8.29
CA ILE A 102 -1.15 10.91 -7.39
C ILE A 102 -0.23 12.03 -7.92
N VAL A 103 0.99 11.71 -8.37
CA VAL A 103 1.88 12.67 -9.01
C VAL A 103 1.21 13.32 -10.21
N TRP A 104 0.65 12.51 -11.11
CA TRP A 104 -0.08 13.00 -12.28
C TRP A 104 -1.22 13.95 -11.91
N TYR A 105 -2.05 13.55 -10.94
CA TYR A 105 -3.15 14.35 -10.43
C TYR A 105 -2.67 15.72 -9.90
N LEU A 106 -1.61 15.71 -9.07
CA LEU A 106 -1.05 16.91 -8.47
C LEU A 106 -0.45 17.87 -9.50
N MET A 107 0.10 17.35 -10.59
CA MET A 107 0.69 18.15 -11.68
C MET A 107 -0.37 18.79 -12.59
N HIS A 108 -1.50 18.12 -12.83
CA HIS A 108 -2.47 18.53 -13.84
C HIS A 108 -3.75 19.13 -13.25
N ARG A 109 -3.99 18.98 -11.95
CA ARG A 109 -5.18 19.49 -11.29
C ARG A 109 -4.80 20.43 -10.15
N PRO A 110 -5.34 21.68 -10.14
CA PRO A 110 -5.09 22.59 -9.01
C PRO A 110 -5.69 21.98 -7.73
N ALA A 111 -4.89 21.96 -6.67
CA ALA A 111 -5.35 21.49 -5.37
C ALA A 111 -6.48 22.39 -4.85
N THR A 112 -7.72 21.88 -4.88
CA THR A 112 -8.91 22.56 -4.38
C THR A 112 -9.27 22.00 -3.00
N GLY A 113 -8.36 22.07 -2.04
CA GLY A 113 -8.62 21.64 -0.67
C GLY A 113 -8.38 22.76 0.33
N PRO A 114 -9.09 22.78 1.49
CA PRO A 114 -8.77 23.73 2.55
C PRO A 114 -7.35 23.47 3.06
N ASN A 115 -6.65 24.57 3.34
CA ASN A 115 -5.30 24.54 3.88
C ASN A 115 -5.30 23.84 5.24
N LEU A 116 -4.36 22.89 5.45
CA LEU A 116 -4.13 22.37 6.78
C LEU A 116 -3.52 23.49 7.63
N LEU A 117 -4.25 23.90 8.67
CA LEU A 117 -3.86 24.93 9.64
C LEU A 117 -3.59 26.34 9.05
N GLY A 118 -3.92 26.63 7.80
CA GLY A 118 -3.62 27.90 7.17
C GLY A 118 -2.12 28.18 6.96
N ILE A 119 -1.24 27.25 7.32
CA ILE A 119 0.22 27.44 7.37
C ILE A 119 0.90 27.08 6.05
N ILE A 120 0.35 26.09 5.32
CA ILE A 120 0.90 25.71 4.02
C ILE A 120 -0.23 25.71 2.99
N PRO A 121 -0.26 26.68 2.09
CA PRO A 121 -1.23 26.68 0.99
C PRO A 121 -0.90 25.52 0.06
N GLY A 122 -1.68 24.44 0.09
CA GLY A 122 -1.53 23.30 -0.84
C GLY A 122 -1.60 23.71 -2.32
N ARG A 123 -2.05 24.94 -2.58
CA ARG A 123 -2.13 25.56 -3.90
C ARG A 123 -0.82 26.22 -4.36
N GLN A 124 0.10 26.57 -3.44
CA GLN A 124 1.31 27.32 -3.78
C GLN A 124 2.50 26.44 -4.14
N TYR A 125 2.52 25.16 -3.75
CA TYR A 125 3.67 24.29 -3.99
C TYR A 125 3.27 22.88 -4.45
N PRO A 126 2.72 22.72 -5.67
CA PRO A 126 2.48 21.38 -6.23
C PRO A 126 3.78 20.55 -6.28
N SER A 127 4.93 21.20 -6.47
CA SER A 127 6.26 20.60 -6.45
C SER A 127 6.58 19.90 -5.12
N VAL A 128 6.22 20.50 -3.99
CA VAL A 128 6.47 19.89 -2.66
C VAL A 128 5.58 18.64 -2.46
N ALA A 129 4.32 18.68 -2.87
CA ALA A 129 3.43 17.53 -2.79
C ALA A 129 3.89 16.39 -3.72
N VAL A 130 4.41 16.72 -4.91
CA VAL A 130 5.02 15.75 -5.82
C VAL A 130 6.27 15.14 -5.21
N LEU A 131 7.18 15.93 -4.65
CA LEU A 131 8.37 15.44 -3.97
C LEU A 131 8.02 14.53 -2.78
N LEU A 132 7.02 14.91 -1.97
CA LEU A 132 6.51 14.06 -0.89
C LEU A 132 5.97 12.73 -1.42
N THR A 133 5.23 12.75 -2.53
CA THR A 133 4.69 11.54 -3.14
C THR A 133 5.81 10.60 -3.59
N LEU A 134 6.83 11.15 -4.25
CA LEU A 134 8.01 10.39 -4.67
C LEU A 134 8.78 9.85 -3.46
N ALA A 135 8.95 10.65 -2.42
CA ALA A 135 9.59 10.21 -1.18
C ALA A 135 8.84 9.05 -0.52
N VAL A 136 7.50 9.13 -0.43
CA VAL A 136 6.65 8.05 0.09
C VAL A 136 6.79 6.78 -0.75
N LEU A 137 6.80 6.90 -2.08
CA LEU A 137 7.01 5.76 -2.98
C LEU A 137 8.38 5.11 -2.77
N VAL A 138 9.45 5.89 -2.73
CA VAL A 138 10.82 5.40 -2.50
C VAL A 138 10.94 4.75 -1.12
N LEU A 139 10.44 5.38 -0.08
CA LEU A 139 10.42 4.82 1.27
C LEU A 139 9.59 3.54 1.34
N GLY A 140 8.48 3.46 0.61
CA GLY A 140 7.65 2.26 0.48
C GLY A 140 8.40 1.09 -0.16
N PHE A 141 9.14 1.34 -1.22
CA PHE A 141 10.00 0.32 -1.83
C PHE A 141 11.16 -0.06 -0.92
N LEU A 142 11.78 0.91 -0.26
CA LEU A 142 12.89 0.67 0.65
C LEU A 142 12.48 -0.17 1.86
N THR A 143 11.31 0.08 2.47
CA THR A 143 10.80 -0.77 3.55
C THR A 143 10.63 -2.22 3.10
N SER A 144 10.11 -2.44 1.91
CA SER A 144 9.92 -3.78 1.35
C SER A 144 11.25 -4.45 1.00
N TYR A 145 12.18 -3.70 0.41
CA TYR A 145 13.51 -4.18 0.07
C TYR A 145 14.30 -4.60 1.31
N ILE A 146 14.31 -3.76 2.37
CA ILE A 146 15.00 -4.07 3.63
C ILE A 146 14.47 -5.37 4.21
N LYS A 147 13.14 -5.58 4.23
CA LYS A 147 12.55 -6.83 4.73
C LYS A 147 13.01 -8.02 3.90
N ALA A 148 12.83 -7.97 2.58
CA ALA A 148 13.21 -9.07 1.68
C ALA A 148 14.72 -9.37 1.77
N ARG A 149 15.55 -8.33 1.87
CA ARG A 149 17.01 -8.52 2.00
C ARG A 149 17.40 -9.10 3.34
N ALA A 150 16.77 -8.67 4.44
CA ALA A 150 16.98 -9.21 5.77
C ALA A 150 16.61 -10.72 5.83
N GLU A 151 15.44 -11.07 5.32
CA GLU A 151 14.98 -12.47 5.23
C GLU A 151 15.92 -13.35 4.39
N ALA A 152 16.44 -12.82 3.27
CA ALA A 152 17.42 -13.51 2.45
C ALA A 152 18.77 -13.75 3.16
N MET A 153 19.06 -12.99 4.21
CA MET A 153 20.24 -13.12 5.08
C MET A 153 19.93 -13.83 6.39
N ASN A 154 18.72 -14.42 6.52
CA ASN A 154 18.23 -15.11 7.72
C ASN A 154 18.06 -14.19 8.95
N PHE A 155 17.92 -12.87 8.76
CA PHE A 155 17.53 -11.94 9.82
C PHE A 155 16.00 -11.82 9.91
N GLN A 156 15.47 -11.69 11.13
CA GLN A 156 14.05 -11.41 11.35
C GLN A 156 13.77 -9.92 11.23
N CYS A 157 12.81 -9.52 10.41
CA CYS A 157 12.48 -8.12 10.13
C CYS A 157 10.96 -7.84 10.09
N ASP A 158 10.23 -8.38 11.09
CA ASP A 158 8.77 -8.23 11.21
C ASP A 158 8.39 -7.02 12.08
N VAL A 159 8.99 -5.87 11.76
CA VAL A 159 8.75 -4.59 12.43
C VAL A 159 8.36 -3.53 11.41
N GLY A 160 7.59 -2.54 11.86
CA GLY A 160 7.18 -1.39 11.08
C GLY A 160 5.80 -0.89 11.48
N ILE A 161 5.58 0.42 11.38
CA ILE A 161 4.31 1.08 11.70
C ILE A 161 3.49 1.28 10.42
N ALA A 162 4.17 1.58 9.30
CA ALA A 162 3.55 1.80 7.99
C ALA A 162 3.89 0.65 7.04
N GLU A 163 3.21 -0.49 7.21
CA GLU A 163 3.22 -1.56 6.22
C GLU A 163 2.39 -1.13 4.99
N ARG A 164 2.31 -1.95 3.94
CA ARG A 164 1.60 -1.61 2.70
C ARG A 164 0.12 -1.29 2.93
N GLY A 165 -0.57 -2.09 3.74
CA GLY A 165 -1.99 -1.88 4.01
C GLY A 165 -2.28 -0.52 4.63
N GLU A 166 -1.50 -0.11 5.63
CA GLU A 166 -1.63 1.19 6.27
C GLU A 166 -1.32 2.33 5.30
N ARG A 167 -0.30 2.17 4.44
CA ARG A 167 0.04 3.19 3.42
C ARG A 167 -1.09 3.42 2.44
N VAL A 168 -1.62 2.34 1.85
CA VAL A 168 -2.74 2.43 0.90
C VAL A 168 -3.97 3.01 1.59
N PHE A 169 -4.29 2.56 2.80
CA PHE A 169 -5.43 3.07 3.56
C PHE A 169 -5.34 4.57 3.83
N ILE A 170 -4.19 5.06 4.34
CA ILE A 170 -3.98 6.49 4.63
C ILE A 170 -4.04 7.31 3.34
N ALA A 171 -3.41 6.83 2.26
CA ALA A 171 -3.42 7.53 0.98
C ALA A 171 -4.83 7.59 0.37
N CYS A 172 -5.58 6.48 0.36
CA CYS A 172 -6.97 6.46 -0.08
C CYS A 172 -7.86 7.38 0.76
N THR A 173 -7.65 7.41 2.08
CA THR A 173 -8.34 8.33 2.97
C THR A 173 -8.06 9.79 2.61
N GLY A 174 -6.79 10.10 2.32
CA GLY A 174 -6.38 11.42 1.86
C GLY A 174 -7.03 11.82 0.52
N ILE A 175 -7.15 10.89 -0.40
CA ILE A 175 -7.84 11.07 -1.69
C ILE A 175 -9.34 11.28 -1.46
N PHE A 176 -9.98 10.44 -0.65
CA PHE A 176 -11.41 10.47 -0.39
C PHE A 176 -11.86 11.79 0.24
N PHE A 177 -11.12 12.29 1.22
CA PHE A 177 -11.40 13.56 1.90
C PHE A 177 -10.75 14.79 1.25
N ASN A 178 -10.13 14.64 0.08
CA ASN A 178 -9.38 15.69 -0.61
C ASN A 178 -8.29 16.33 0.28
N ARG A 179 -7.59 15.50 1.07
CA ARG A 179 -6.53 15.88 2.00
C ARG A 179 -5.21 15.20 1.65
N ILE A 180 -4.91 15.12 0.35
CA ILE A 180 -3.77 14.36 -0.18
C ILE A 180 -2.45 14.80 0.46
N PHE A 181 -2.21 16.13 0.58
CA PHE A 181 -0.98 16.66 1.17
C PHE A 181 -0.78 16.20 2.62
N LEU A 182 -1.83 16.25 3.44
CA LEU A 182 -1.78 15.78 4.83
C LEU A 182 -1.46 14.28 4.88
N ALA A 183 -2.16 13.48 4.08
CA ALA A 183 -1.94 12.03 4.03
C ALA A 183 -0.50 11.71 3.61
N LEU A 184 0.04 12.39 2.59
CA LEU A 184 1.42 12.22 2.14
C LEU A 184 2.44 12.62 3.22
N SER A 185 2.19 13.71 3.94
CA SER A 185 3.07 14.16 5.03
C SER A 185 3.11 13.13 6.17
N VAL A 186 1.95 12.64 6.59
CA VAL A 186 1.85 11.57 7.60
C VAL A 186 2.56 10.31 7.12
N LEU A 187 2.32 9.90 5.87
CA LEU A 187 2.96 8.71 5.28
C LEU A 187 4.47 8.85 5.18
N ALA A 188 4.99 10.01 4.80
CA ALA A 188 6.43 10.23 4.73
C ALA A 188 7.09 10.01 6.09
N VAL A 189 6.52 10.59 7.16
CA VAL A 189 7.01 10.41 8.53
C VAL A 189 6.93 8.97 8.99
N LEU A 190 5.77 8.31 8.83
CA LEU A 190 5.57 6.93 9.27
C LEU A 190 6.45 5.94 8.49
N SER A 191 6.63 6.16 7.18
CA SER A 191 7.49 5.33 6.35
C SER A 191 8.96 5.50 6.72
N LEU A 192 9.41 6.73 7.02
CA LEU A 192 10.77 6.99 7.47
C LEU A 192 11.04 6.30 8.82
N ILE A 193 10.11 6.39 9.77
CA ILE A 193 10.20 5.69 11.06
C ILE A 193 10.28 4.18 10.81
N THR A 194 9.47 3.63 9.90
CA THR A 194 9.48 2.20 9.58
C THR A 194 10.81 1.75 8.98
N VAL A 195 11.40 2.53 8.08
CA VAL A 195 12.74 2.27 7.53
C VAL A 195 13.78 2.24 8.65
N ALA A 196 13.77 3.25 9.52
CA ALA A 196 14.70 3.34 10.64
C ALA A 196 14.54 2.15 11.62
N GLN A 197 13.31 1.75 11.95
CA GLN A 197 13.03 0.59 12.80
C GLN A 197 13.59 -0.70 12.20
N ARG A 198 13.33 -0.96 10.90
CA ARG A 198 13.81 -2.16 10.20
C ARG A 198 15.33 -2.20 10.16
N PHE A 199 15.95 -1.09 9.82
CA PHE A 199 17.41 -0.99 9.81
C PHE A 199 18.02 -1.24 11.20
N ALA A 200 17.46 -0.64 12.25
CA ALA A 200 17.94 -0.81 13.62
C ALA A 200 17.81 -2.25 14.12
N VAL A 201 16.72 -2.96 13.75
CA VAL A 201 16.52 -4.36 14.15
C VAL A 201 17.53 -5.28 13.48
N VAL A 202 17.74 -5.11 12.17
CA VAL A 202 18.74 -5.91 11.43
C VAL A 202 20.14 -5.64 11.97
N TRP A 203 20.48 -4.37 12.22
CA TRP A 203 21.80 -4.01 12.74
C TRP A 203 22.07 -4.62 14.15
N ARG A 204 21.06 -4.66 15.03
CA ARG A 204 21.19 -5.30 16.33
C ARG A 204 21.44 -6.81 16.21
N GLN A 205 20.74 -7.49 15.31
CA GLN A 205 20.94 -8.92 15.07
C GLN A 205 22.32 -9.21 14.48
N ALA A 206 22.78 -8.38 13.54
CA ALA A 206 24.12 -8.53 12.95
C ALA A 206 25.28 -8.31 13.92
N LYS A 207 25.05 -7.63 15.06
CA LYS A 207 26.06 -7.49 16.11
C LYS A 207 26.12 -8.69 17.06
N GLN A 208 25.10 -9.56 17.03
CA GLN A 208 24.98 -10.72 17.92
C GLN A 208 25.33 -12.02 17.20
N SER A 209 25.48 -12.00 15.87
CA SER A 209 25.93 -13.09 15.04
C SER A 209 27.44 -12.98 14.78
#